data_a11ee3154a8c50fd9d7dcb852fb43c66
#
_entry.id   a11ee3154a8c50fd9d7dcb852fb43c66
#
_cell.length_a   1.000
_cell.length_b   1.000
_cell.length_c   1.000
_cell.angle_alpha   90.00
_cell.angle_beta   90.00
_cell.angle_gamma   90.00
#
_symmetry.space_group_name_H-M   'P 1'
#
loop_
_entity.id
_entity.type
_entity.pdbx_description
1 polymer ?
#
loop_
_entity_poly.entity_id
_entity_poly.type
_entity_poly.pdbx_seq_one_letter_code
_entity_poly.pdbx_strand_id
1 'polypeptide(L)'
;LIIYEALDFTVGLFTKEGDTVSIGLGLPMFIRGMSETVKSKIRHFGYENIHPGDILVTNDAYTTGSHLNHFTFTMPVFHDGELIGFTCCMAHWLDVGGSLGQITTDIYSEGIQIPIVKYQSAGKVNQDLLDIIAMNVRMPERALGDLRAQITAITTGERRFLELVQRYGNADVQASILQIMDASEALARQNTLSIPDGVYEAESFMDDDGLEIGKRIPIRVKVTVKGDEMEVDLSDVSKQVKGFYNSGFTTGIACAQVAYKCLTTPTDYPVNDGSFRPLKVIMPMGTVISAERPYPMRVWMTFPMTVIDTIFKALAPAIPHRAIAGHHADLVFPNIHGISPEDGRLFIVGIGPLGGGWGAKSREDGVSVTVCINDGDTHNSPTEQLEAKYPVLVESYKIREDSAGAGEFRGGLGAEMVVQALSPKPINTSLRWHFFSIDRKRT
;
A
#
# COMPACT_ATOMS: atom_id res chain seq x y z
N LEU A 1 -4.71 -13.35 -10.48
CA LEU A 1 -3.67 -14.00 -9.69
C LEU A 1 -3.29 -13.15 -8.48
N ILE A 2 -2.89 -11.89 -8.68
CA ILE A 2 -2.44 -11.01 -7.59
C ILE A 2 -3.57 -10.74 -6.59
N ILE A 3 -4.77 -10.42 -7.07
CA ILE A 3 -5.91 -10.12 -6.18
C ILE A 3 -6.33 -11.35 -5.38
N TYR A 4 -6.52 -12.52 -5.98
CA TYR A 4 -7.14 -13.66 -5.28
C TYR A 4 -6.15 -14.64 -4.66
N GLU A 5 -4.88 -14.64 -5.04
CA GLU A 5 -3.84 -15.49 -4.46
C GLU A 5 -2.93 -14.70 -3.51
N ALA A 6 -2.35 -13.59 -3.98
CA ALA A 6 -1.50 -12.76 -3.16
C ALA A 6 -2.28 -11.82 -2.22
N LEU A 7 -3.58 -11.62 -2.46
CA LEU A 7 -4.47 -10.75 -1.69
C LEU A 7 -4.06 -9.25 -1.71
N ASP A 8 -3.45 -8.81 -2.83
CA ASP A 8 -3.05 -7.42 -3.01
C ASP A 8 -4.26 -6.54 -3.36
N PHE A 9 -5.13 -6.37 -2.38
CA PHE A 9 -6.28 -5.48 -2.45
C PHE A 9 -6.73 -5.05 -1.06
N THR A 10 -7.49 -3.97 -1.02
CA THR A 10 -8.11 -3.46 0.20
C THR A 10 -9.50 -2.92 -0.12
N VAL A 11 -10.44 -3.13 0.79
CA VAL A 11 -11.80 -2.60 0.71
C VAL A 11 -12.09 -1.73 1.92
N GLY A 12 -12.94 -0.73 1.77
CA GLY A 12 -13.28 0.15 2.87
C GLY A 12 -14.68 0.74 2.77
N LEU A 13 -15.19 1.13 3.93
CA LEU A 13 -16.40 1.90 4.11
C LEU A 13 -16.02 3.31 4.58
N PHE A 14 -16.65 4.32 4.00
CA PHE A 14 -16.30 5.73 4.21
C PHE A 14 -17.57 6.53 4.54
N THR A 15 -17.41 7.58 5.33
CA THR A 15 -18.47 8.57 5.57
C THR A 15 -18.81 9.29 4.26
N LYS A 16 -19.87 10.08 4.26
CA LYS A 16 -20.20 10.94 3.12
C LYS A 16 -19.16 12.03 2.83
N GLU A 17 -18.33 12.38 3.81
CA GLU A 17 -17.19 13.28 3.66
C GLU A 17 -15.93 12.56 3.16
N GLY A 18 -15.94 11.22 3.09
CA GLY A 18 -14.83 10.39 2.64
C GLY A 18 -13.86 9.97 3.75
N ASP A 19 -14.21 10.14 5.01
CA ASP A 19 -13.41 9.64 6.13
C ASP A 19 -13.57 8.12 6.28
N THR A 20 -12.48 7.43 6.55
CA THR A 20 -12.49 5.98 6.73
C THR A 20 -13.25 5.58 7.99
N VAL A 21 -14.31 4.80 7.82
CA VAL A 21 -15.08 4.19 8.92
C VAL A 21 -14.51 2.82 9.27
N SER A 22 -14.23 2.01 8.26
CA SER A 22 -13.66 0.68 8.40
C SER A 22 -12.89 0.33 7.14
N ILE A 23 -11.78 -0.34 7.30
CA ILE A 23 -10.91 -0.76 6.20
C ILE A 23 -10.39 -2.17 6.46
N GLY A 24 -10.39 -3.00 5.42
CA GLY A 24 -9.69 -4.29 5.43
C GLY A 24 -8.18 -4.06 5.37
N LEU A 25 -7.43 -4.80 6.17
CA LEU A 25 -5.98 -4.60 6.34
C LEU A 25 -5.14 -5.46 5.38
N GLY A 26 -5.62 -5.72 4.16
CA GLY A 26 -4.81 -6.40 3.14
C GLY A 26 -3.46 -5.70 2.93
N LEU A 27 -3.49 -4.39 2.65
CA LEU A 27 -2.29 -3.55 2.60
C LEU A 27 -2.43 -2.34 3.54
N PRO A 28 -1.70 -2.33 4.67
CA PRO A 28 -1.75 -1.24 5.64
C PRO A 28 -1.46 0.15 5.06
N MET A 29 -0.60 0.26 4.06
CA MET A 29 -0.27 1.54 3.41
C MET A 29 -1.44 2.17 2.66
N PHE A 30 -2.50 1.43 2.34
CA PHE A 30 -3.70 1.99 1.69
C PHE A 30 -4.65 2.73 2.64
N ILE A 31 -4.37 2.73 3.94
CA ILE A 31 -5.17 3.43 4.97
C ILE A 31 -5.49 4.86 4.51
N ARG A 32 -4.48 5.64 4.13
CA ARG A 32 -4.69 7.02 3.68
C ARG A 32 -5.02 7.12 2.20
N GLY A 33 -4.42 6.28 1.37
CA GLY A 33 -4.61 6.30 -0.08
C GLY A 33 -6.08 6.16 -0.48
N MET A 34 -6.82 5.30 0.18
CA MET A 34 -8.24 5.08 -0.11
C MET A 34 -9.10 6.26 0.31
N SER A 35 -8.99 6.77 1.56
CA SER A 35 -9.80 7.90 2.01
C SER A 35 -9.52 9.16 1.18
N GLU A 36 -8.26 9.45 0.89
CA GLU A 36 -7.90 10.60 0.07
C GLU A 36 -8.40 10.45 -1.37
N THR A 37 -8.39 9.24 -1.92
CA THR A 37 -8.96 8.98 -3.25
C THR A 37 -10.47 9.21 -3.27
N VAL A 38 -11.20 8.80 -2.24
CA VAL A 38 -12.64 9.11 -2.11
C VAL A 38 -12.86 10.62 -2.02
N LYS A 39 -12.12 11.32 -1.14
CA LYS A 39 -12.17 12.78 -0.99
C LYS A 39 -11.82 13.52 -2.29
N SER A 40 -10.83 13.03 -3.04
CA SER A 40 -10.44 13.60 -4.34
C SER A 40 -11.55 13.45 -5.37
N LYS A 41 -12.25 12.32 -5.39
CA LYS A 41 -13.42 12.11 -6.26
C LYS A 41 -14.57 13.03 -5.89
N ILE A 42 -14.84 13.22 -4.58
CA ILE A 42 -15.86 14.18 -4.11
C ILE A 42 -15.48 15.61 -4.54
N ARG A 43 -14.23 16.03 -4.34
CA ARG A 43 -13.76 17.37 -4.78
C ARG A 43 -13.87 17.56 -6.29
N HIS A 44 -13.58 16.51 -7.06
CA HIS A 44 -13.59 16.57 -8.53
C HIS A 44 -14.99 16.74 -9.11
N PHE A 45 -15.96 15.98 -8.60
CA PHE A 45 -17.33 16.02 -9.12
C PHE A 45 -18.24 17.04 -8.43
N GLY A 46 -18.00 17.34 -7.15
CA GLY A 46 -19.00 17.95 -6.27
C GLY A 46 -20.11 16.96 -5.91
N TYR A 47 -20.76 17.15 -4.78
CA TYR A 47 -21.87 16.28 -4.33
C TYR A 47 -23.04 16.31 -5.31
N GLU A 48 -23.28 17.45 -5.93
CA GLU A 48 -24.38 17.68 -6.90
C GLU A 48 -24.25 16.87 -8.18
N ASN A 49 -23.06 16.33 -8.48
CA ASN A 49 -22.81 15.50 -9.67
C ASN A 49 -22.54 14.02 -9.32
N ILE A 50 -22.73 13.65 -8.06
CA ILE A 50 -22.64 12.25 -7.61
C ILE A 50 -24.06 11.72 -7.38
N HIS A 51 -24.45 10.69 -8.15
CA HIS A 51 -25.81 10.19 -8.19
C HIS A 51 -25.92 8.70 -7.83
N PRO A 52 -27.09 8.22 -7.41
CA PRO A 52 -27.34 6.79 -7.25
C PRO A 52 -26.95 5.99 -8.50
N GLY A 53 -26.24 4.89 -8.31
CA GLY A 53 -25.78 4.04 -9.41
C GLY A 53 -24.52 4.54 -10.12
N ASP A 54 -23.87 5.59 -9.63
CA ASP A 54 -22.54 5.99 -10.10
C ASP A 54 -21.45 5.06 -9.56
N ILE A 55 -20.40 4.85 -10.33
CA ILE A 55 -19.15 4.23 -9.89
C ILE A 55 -18.00 5.07 -10.43
N LEU A 56 -17.17 5.57 -9.52
CA LEU A 56 -16.08 6.47 -9.81
C LEU A 56 -14.77 5.70 -9.82
N VAL A 57 -13.88 5.97 -10.77
CA VAL A 57 -12.60 5.25 -10.93
C VAL A 57 -11.44 6.21 -11.15
N THR A 58 -10.27 5.81 -10.69
CA THR A 58 -8.97 6.37 -11.07
C THR A 58 -7.86 5.38 -10.75
N ASN A 59 -6.73 5.47 -11.47
CA ASN A 59 -5.45 4.89 -11.07
C ASN A 59 -4.34 5.96 -11.10
N ASP A 60 -4.70 7.24 -11.04
CA ASP A 60 -3.70 8.31 -11.01
C ASP A 60 -2.79 8.16 -9.78
N ALA A 61 -1.52 7.85 -10.01
CA ALA A 61 -0.53 7.57 -8.98
C ALA A 61 -0.34 8.74 -7.99
N TYR A 62 -0.52 9.97 -8.43
CA TYR A 62 -0.41 11.15 -7.57
C TYR A 62 -1.63 11.36 -6.67
N THR A 63 -2.77 10.79 -7.05
CA THR A 63 -4.00 10.76 -6.24
C THR A 63 -4.02 9.56 -5.29
N THR A 64 -3.64 8.37 -5.77
CA THR A 64 -3.63 7.14 -4.96
C THR A 64 -2.42 7.06 -4.03
N GLY A 65 -1.32 7.70 -4.40
CA GLY A 65 -0.04 7.70 -3.69
C GLY A 65 0.88 6.55 -4.07
N SER A 66 0.42 5.61 -4.89
CA SER A 66 1.10 4.39 -5.29
C SER A 66 1.31 4.33 -6.81
N HIS A 67 1.72 3.17 -7.34
CA HIS A 67 1.92 3.00 -8.78
C HIS A 67 0.60 2.88 -9.58
N LEU A 68 0.69 2.97 -10.92
CA LEU A 68 -0.47 2.92 -11.81
C LEU A 68 -1.22 1.58 -11.78
N ASN A 69 -0.62 0.52 -11.27
CA ASN A 69 -1.29 -0.78 -11.14
C ASN A 69 -2.46 -0.77 -10.15
N HIS A 70 -2.52 0.20 -9.23
CA HIS A 70 -3.59 0.30 -8.26
C HIS A 70 -4.77 1.11 -8.78
N PHE A 71 -5.82 0.39 -9.19
CA PHE A 71 -7.10 0.99 -9.53
C PHE A 71 -7.98 1.12 -8.29
N THR A 72 -8.60 2.29 -8.12
CA THR A 72 -9.58 2.54 -7.07
C THR A 72 -10.95 2.73 -7.67
N PHE A 73 -11.89 1.86 -7.29
CA PHE A 73 -13.32 1.99 -7.61
C PHE A 73 -14.07 2.42 -6.35
N THR A 74 -14.89 3.47 -6.49
CA THR A 74 -15.65 4.06 -5.38
C THR A 74 -17.11 4.16 -5.79
N MET A 75 -18.00 3.67 -4.93
CA MET A 75 -19.44 3.70 -5.14
C MET A 75 -20.11 4.50 -4.04
N PRO A 76 -20.91 5.54 -4.36
CA PRO A 76 -21.71 6.26 -3.38
C PRO A 76 -22.86 5.39 -2.90
N VAL A 77 -23.15 5.44 -1.61
CA VAL A 77 -24.27 4.75 -0.99
C VAL A 77 -25.38 5.73 -0.67
N PHE A 78 -26.55 5.53 -1.26
CA PHE A 78 -27.71 6.37 -1.07
C PHE A 78 -28.82 5.62 -0.32
N HIS A 79 -29.50 6.35 0.58
CA HIS A 79 -30.69 5.88 1.28
C HIS A 79 -31.74 7.00 1.26
N ASP A 80 -32.96 6.68 0.80
CA ASP A 80 -34.07 7.65 0.66
C ASP A 80 -33.68 8.94 -0.08
N GLY A 81 -32.80 8.82 -1.09
CA GLY A 81 -32.32 9.95 -1.90
C GLY A 81 -31.18 10.74 -1.30
N GLU A 82 -30.75 10.45 -0.07
CA GLU A 82 -29.62 11.08 0.59
C GLU A 82 -28.34 10.25 0.45
N LEU A 83 -27.20 10.89 0.19
CA LEU A 83 -25.90 10.27 0.23
C LEU A 83 -25.50 10.04 1.70
N ILE A 84 -25.29 8.77 2.07
CA ILE A 84 -24.98 8.36 3.45
C ILE A 84 -23.53 7.86 3.65
N GLY A 85 -22.79 7.64 2.59
CA GLY A 85 -21.40 7.18 2.63
C GLY A 85 -20.91 6.65 1.29
N PHE A 86 -19.75 6.03 1.31
CA PHE A 86 -19.12 5.40 0.14
C PHE A 86 -18.55 4.04 0.48
N THR A 87 -18.54 3.16 -0.51
CA THR A 87 -17.68 1.97 -0.52
C THR A 87 -16.56 2.15 -1.52
N CYS A 88 -15.37 1.63 -1.20
CA CYS A 88 -14.22 1.72 -2.09
C CYS A 88 -13.44 0.41 -2.08
N CYS A 89 -12.91 0.04 -3.25
CA CYS A 89 -11.96 -1.05 -3.42
C CYS A 89 -10.74 -0.52 -4.17
N MET A 90 -9.56 -0.76 -3.62
CA MET A 90 -8.26 -0.53 -4.26
C MET A 90 -7.60 -1.88 -4.46
N ALA A 91 -7.17 -2.18 -5.69
CA ALA A 91 -6.56 -3.47 -5.99
C ALA A 91 -5.49 -3.36 -7.08
N HIS A 92 -4.49 -4.24 -6.98
CA HIS A 92 -3.37 -4.32 -7.91
C HIS A 92 -3.74 -5.09 -9.17
N TRP A 93 -3.69 -4.44 -10.33
CA TRP A 93 -3.79 -5.10 -11.62
C TRP A 93 -2.44 -5.59 -12.09
N LEU A 94 -2.40 -6.81 -12.60
CA LEU A 94 -1.16 -7.46 -13.05
C LEU A 94 -0.46 -6.67 -14.17
N ASP A 95 -1.23 -6.11 -15.11
CA ASP A 95 -0.74 -5.39 -16.28
C ASP A 95 -1.56 -4.14 -16.54
N VAL A 96 -0.89 -3.03 -16.69
CA VAL A 96 -1.46 -1.72 -17.02
C VAL A 96 -0.78 -1.10 -18.26
N GLY A 97 -0.15 -1.93 -19.08
CA GLY A 97 0.69 -1.48 -20.20
C GLY A 97 2.06 -0.99 -19.73
N GLY A 98 2.62 -0.04 -20.44
CA GLY A 98 3.94 0.52 -20.14
C GLY A 98 5.10 -0.47 -20.29
N SER A 99 6.23 -0.12 -19.68
CA SER A 99 7.46 -0.92 -19.74
C SER A 99 7.36 -2.14 -18.80
N LEU A 100 7.86 -3.30 -19.23
CA LEU A 100 8.02 -4.49 -18.40
C LEU A 100 9.47 -4.60 -17.93
N GLY A 101 9.71 -4.40 -16.62
CA GLY A 101 10.99 -4.72 -15.98
C GLY A 101 12.14 -3.72 -16.18
N GLN A 102 11.96 -2.64 -16.92
CA GLN A 102 12.96 -1.59 -17.06
C GLN A 102 12.81 -0.53 -15.96
N ILE A 103 13.90 0.14 -15.61
CA ILE A 103 13.86 1.32 -14.76
C ILE A 103 13.19 2.44 -15.56
N THR A 104 12.07 2.94 -15.05
CA THR A 104 11.35 4.08 -15.62
C THR A 104 11.87 5.38 -15.01
N THR A 105 11.86 6.45 -15.80
CA THR A 105 12.31 7.79 -15.39
C THR A 105 11.20 8.83 -15.43
N ASP A 106 10.02 8.41 -15.83
CA ASP A 106 8.80 9.19 -15.86
C ASP A 106 7.56 8.31 -15.74
N ILE A 107 6.46 8.88 -15.30
CA ILE A 107 5.19 8.17 -15.10
C ILE A 107 4.55 7.71 -16.41
N TYR A 108 4.83 8.37 -17.54
CA TYR A 108 4.21 8.07 -18.83
C TYR A 108 4.67 6.73 -19.40
N SER A 109 5.87 6.28 -19.02
CA SER A 109 6.41 4.96 -19.40
C SER A 109 5.92 3.82 -18.50
N GLU A 110 5.18 4.11 -17.42
CA GLU A 110 4.74 3.11 -16.44
C GLU A 110 3.42 2.43 -16.76
N GLY A 111 2.59 3.01 -17.65
CA GLY A 111 1.34 2.41 -18.08
C GLY A 111 0.22 3.42 -18.36
N ILE A 112 -0.99 2.88 -18.54
CA ILE A 112 -2.19 3.68 -18.75
C ILE A 112 -2.52 4.50 -17.49
N GLN A 113 -2.85 5.77 -17.70
CA GLN A 113 -3.27 6.68 -16.65
C GLN A 113 -4.74 7.05 -16.86
N ILE A 114 -5.59 6.65 -15.93
CA ILE A 114 -7.02 6.98 -15.90
C ILE A 114 -7.21 8.09 -14.86
N PRO A 115 -7.57 9.30 -15.26
CA PRO A 115 -7.89 10.37 -14.32
C PRO A 115 -9.16 10.02 -13.53
N ILE A 116 -9.59 10.91 -12.65
CA ILE A 116 -10.86 10.72 -11.96
C ILE A 116 -12.00 10.84 -12.97
N VAL A 117 -12.68 9.70 -13.23
CA VAL A 117 -13.81 9.62 -14.17
C VAL A 117 -14.91 8.70 -13.62
N LYS A 118 -16.09 8.75 -14.23
CA LYS A 118 -17.16 7.78 -13.96
C LYS A 118 -16.95 6.53 -14.84
N TYR A 119 -16.72 5.38 -14.19
CA TYR A 119 -16.84 4.06 -14.82
C TYR A 119 -18.31 3.76 -15.17
N GLN A 120 -19.22 4.15 -14.26
CA GLN A 120 -20.65 4.00 -14.42
C GLN A 120 -21.36 5.29 -14.03
N SER A 121 -22.30 5.75 -14.82
CA SER A 121 -23.10 6.94 -14.55
C SER A 121 -24.57 6.55 -14.46
N ALA A 122 -25.19 6.73 -13.29
CA ALA A 122 -26.58 6.39 -13.00
C ALA A 122 -26.98 4.98 -13.52
N GLY A 123 -26.13 3.99 -13.25
CA GLY A 123 -26.34 2.60 -13.66
C GLY A 123 -25.86 2.25 -15.07
N LYS A 124 -25.48 3.23 -15.90
CA LYS A 124 -25.00 2.99 -17.27
C LYS A 124 -23.46 2.97 -17.32
N VAL A 125 -22.90 1.82 -17.70
CA VAL A 125 -21.45 1.61 -17.84
C VAL A 125 -20.90 2.44 -19.01
N ASN A 126 -19.72 3.03 -18.80
CA ASN A 126 -18.95 3.73 -19.82
C ASN A 126 -18.15 2.72 -20.65
N GLN A 127 -18.70 2.29 -21.78
CA GLN A 127 -18.08 1.31 -22.67
C GLN A 127 -16.79 1.83 -23.30
N ASP A 128 -16.71 3.12 -23.64
CA ASP A 128 -15.52 3.71 -24.24
C ASP A 128 -14.31 3.60 -23.29
N LEU A 129 -14.52 3.77 -21.98
CA LEU A 129 -13.48 3.59 -20.98
C LEU A 129 -12.97 2.14 -20.93
N LEU A 130 -13.88 1.16 -21.01
CA LEU A 130 -13.51 -0.26 -21.06
C LEU A 130 -12.69 -0.58 -22.31
N ASP A 131 -13.07 -0.05 -23.46
CA ASP A 131 -12.38 -0.25 -24.73
C ASP A 131 -10.97 0.38 -24.71
N ILE A 132 -10.84 1.59 -24.12
CA ILE A 132 -9.54 2.26 -23.91
C ILE A 132 -8.66 1.41 -23.00
N ILE A 133 -9.17 0.90 -21.88
CA ILE A 133 -8.40 0.04 -20.98
C ILE A 133 -7.96 -1.23 -21.70
N ALA A 134 -8.89 -1.92 -22.38
CA ALA A 134 -8.60 -3.17 -23.07
C ALA A 134 -7.53 -3.02 -24.17
N MET A 135 -7.51 -1.87 -24.86
CA MET A 135 -6.52 -1.57 -25.91
C MET A 135 -5.12 -1.27 -25.34
N ASN A 136 -5.02 -0.81 -24.09
CA ASN A 136 -3.76 -0.37 -23.49
C ASN A 136 -3.08 -1.41 -22.61
N VAL A 137 -3.74 -2.53 -22.29
CA VAL A 137 -3.18 -3.62 -21.49
C VAL A 137 -2.89 -4.85 -22.35
N ARG A 138 -1.89 -5.65 -21.96
CA ARG A 138 -1.49 -6.85 -22.72
C ARG A 138 -2.41 -8.04 -22.50
N MET A 139 -3.09 -8.05 -21.32
CA MET A 139 -3.97 -9.14 -20.90
C MET A 139 -5.37 -8.60 -20.54
N PRO A 140 -6.17 -8.13 -21.54
CA PRO A 140 -7.44 -7.44 -21.29
C PRO A 140 -8.46 -8.32 -20.57
N GLU A 141 -8.53 -9.61 -20.86
CA GLU A 141 -9.47 -10.53 -20.18
C GLU A 141 -9.21 -10.60 -18.66
N ARG A 142 -7.92 -10.60 -18.26
CA ARG A 142 -7.52 -10.60 -16.83
C ARG A 142 -7.82 -9.27 -16.18
N ALA A 143 -7.41 -8.16 -16.81
CA ALA A 143 -7.66 -6.82 -16.29
C ALA A 143 -9.16 -6.54 -16.10
N LEU A 144 -9.99 -6.88 -17.09
CA LEU A 144 -11.45 -6.75 -16.98
C LEU A 144 -12.05 -7.76 -15.98
N GLY A 145 -11.41 -8.89 -15.73
CA GLY A 145 -11.74 -9.82 -14.65
C GLY A 145 -11.53 -9.20 -13.28
N ASP A 146 -10.37 -8.60 -13.06
CA ASP A 146 -10.02 -7.89 -11.82
C ASP A 146 -10.95 -6.68 -11.59
N LEU A 147 -11.27 -5.93 -12.64
CA LEU A 147 -12.27 -4.86 -12.61
C LEU A 147 -13.63 -5.38 -12.10
N ARG A 148 -14.15 -6.45 -12.67
CA ARG A 148 -15.43 -7.04 -12.24
C ARG A 148 -15.40 -7.50 -10.78
N ALA A 149 -14.29 -8.04 -10.31
CA ALA A 149 -14.11 -8.41 -8.91
C ALA A 149 -14.19 -7.18 -7.99
N GLN A 150 -13.54 -6.07 -8.34
CA GLN A 150 -13.61 -4.82 -7.59
C GLN A 150 -15.02 -4.23 -7.56
N ILE A 151 -15.75 -4.26 -8.69
CA ILE A 151 -17.14 -3.83 -8.74
C ILE A 151 -18.02 -4.70 -7.82
N THR A 152 -17.82 -6.02 -7.84
CA THR A 152 -18.55 -6.94 -6.95
C THR A 152 -18.25 -6.64 -5.47
N ALA A 153 -17.02 -6.29 -5.13
CA ALA A 153 -16.64 -5.96 -3.77
C ALA A 153 -17.36 -4.69 -3.26
N ILE A 154 -17.33 -3.60 -4.03
CA ILE A 154 -17.98 -2.34 -3.63
C ILE A 154 -19.51 -2.45 -3.60
N THR A 155 -20.12 -3.18 -4.55
CA THR A 155 -21.56 -3.43 -4.58
C THR A 155 -22.00 -4.30 -3.39
N THR A 156 -21.18 -5.29 -3.00
CA THR A 156 -21.44 -6.08 -1.80
C THR A 156 -21.36 -5.20 -0.55
N GLY A 157 -20.38 -4.29 -0.48
CA GLY A 157 -20.25 -3.32 0.60
C GLY A 157 -21.46 -2.41 0.70
N GLU A 158 -21.93 -1.81 -0.41
CA GLU A 158 -23.15 -1.02 -0.46
C GLU A 158 -24.34 -1.78 0.10
N ARG A 159 -24.61 -2.99 -0.42
CA ARG A 159 -25.72 -3.82 0.03
C ARG A 159 -25.66 -4.09 1.52
N ARG A 160 -24.50 -4.47 2.06
CA ARG A 160 -24.30 -4.72 3.49
C ARG A 160 -24.49 -3.48 4.35
N PHE A 161 -24.06 -2.33 3.86
CA PHE A 161 -24.29 -1.06 4.56
C PHE A 161 -25.77 -0.72 4.61
N LEU A 162 -26.49 -0.87 3.49
CA LEU A 162 -27.94 -0.66 3.45
C LEU A 162 -28.73 -1.66 4.32
N GLU A 163 -28.29 -2.91 4.44
CA GLU A 163 -28.86 -3.90 5.37
C GLU A 163 -28.76 -3.44 6.83
N LEU A 164 -27.62 -2.79 7.22
CA LEU A 164 -27.48 -2.19 8.56
C LEU A 164 -28.44 -1.02 8.74
N VAL A 165 -28.51 -0.14 7.76
CA VAL A 165 -29.43 1.02 7.78
C VAL A 165 -30.89 0.56 7.86
N GLN A 166 -31.27 -0.45 7.10
CA GLN A 166 -32.61 -1.03 7.16
C GLN A 166 -32.93 -1.63 8.52
N ARG A 167 -31.96 -2.28 9.16
CA ARG A 167 -32.13 -2.95 10.46
C ARG A 167 -32.18 -1.98 11.64
N TYR A 168 -31.39 -0.95 11.63
CA TYR A 168 -31.16 -0.09 12.80
C TYR A 168 -31.64 1.36 12.60
N GLY A 169 -31.96 1.75 11.37
CA GLY A 169 -32.25 3.14 10.99
C GLY A 169 -30.99 3.93 10.62
N ASN A 170 -31.11 4.85 9.67
CA ASN A 170 -29.97 5.64 9.21
C ASN A 170 -29.37 6.51 10.33
N ALA A 171 -30.22 7.15 11.15
CA ALA A 171 -29.75 8.02 12.25
C ALA A 171 -28.87 7.26 13.24
N ASP A 172 -29.27 6.06 13.66
CA ASP A 172 -28.52 5.25 14.63
C ASP A 172 -27.21 4.71 14.02
N VAL A 173 -27.22 4.35 12.73
CA VAL A 173 -26.01 3.89 12.03
C VAL A 173 -25.02 5.06 11.94
N GLN A 174 -25.44 6.26 11.53
CA GLN A 174 -24.54 7.42 11.44
C GLN A 174 -24.00 7.83 12.84
N ALA A 175 -24.86 7.82 13.85
CA ALA A 175 -24.42 8.07 15.23
C ALA A 175 -23.39 7.04 15.71
N SER A 176 -23.60 5.77 15.39
CA SER A 176 -22.65 4.69 15.73
C SER A 176 -21.29 4.86 15.04
N ILE A 177 -21.28 5.30 13.77
CA ILE A 177 -20.05 5.61 13.04
C ILE A 177 -19.25 6.69 13.76
N LEU A 178 -19.90 7.80 14.15
CA LEU A 178 -19.24 8.87 14.88
C LEU A 178 -18.69 8.38 16.24
N GLN A 179 -19.48 7.60 17.00
CA GLN A 179 -19.05 7.04 18.27
C GLN A 179 -17.85 6.10 18.13
N ILE A 180 -17.79 5.27 17.08
CA ILE A 180 -16.64 4.40 16.81
C ILE A 180 -15.39 5.24 16.54
N MET A 181 -15.51 6.32 15.75
CA MET A 181 -14.39 7.21 15.46
C MET A 181 -13.91 7.95 16.73
N ASP A 182 -14.83 8.44 17.54
CA ASP A 182 -14.49 9.14 18.79
C ASP A 182 -13.86 8.18 19.82
N ALA A 183 -14.33 6.94 19.90
CA ALA A 183 -13.72 5.91 20.74
C ALA A 183 -12.29 5.57 20.27
N SER A 184 -12.08 5.51 18.95
CA SER A 184 -10.76 5.27 18.37
C SER A 184 -9.79 6.43 18.63
N GLU A 185 -10.26 7.67 18.57
CA GLU A 185 -9.48 8.86 18.95
C GLU A 185 -9.10 8.82 20.44
N ALA A 186 -10.08 8.56 21.31
CA ALA A 186 -9.84 8.52 22.76
C ALA A 186 -8.79 7.46 23.13
N LEU A 187 -8.85 6.27 22.51
CA LEU A 187 -7.86 5.22 22.70
C LEU A 187 -6.48 5.63 22.19
N ALA A 188 -6.40 6.24 21.00
CA ALA A 188 -5.15 6.70 20.44
C ALA A 188 -4.49 7.78 21.32
N ARG A 189 -5.26 8.75 21.83
CA ARG A 189 -4.79 9.77 22.77
C ARG A 189 -4.28 9.15 24.07
N GLN A 190 -5.05 8.23 24.67
CA GLN A 190 -4.65 7.54 25.89
C GLN A 190 -3.32 6.78 25.71
N ASN A 191 -3.13 6.12 24.57
CA ASN A 191 -1.91 5.37 24.30
C ASN A 191 -0.73 6.31 23.98
N THR A 192 -0.97 7.45 23.36
CA THR A 192 0.06 8.46 23.09
C THR A 192 0.60 9.06 24.41
N LEU A 193 -0.23 9.29 25.41
CA LEU A 193 0.20 9.72 26.75
C LEU A 193 1.22 8.80 27.42
N SER A 194 1.32 7.54 26.98
CA SER A 194 2.31 6.59 27.51
C SER A 194 3.70 6.73 26.88
N ILE A 195 3.84 7.59 25.87
CA ILE A 195 5.12 7.93 25.24
C ILE A 195 5.62 9.21 25.89
N PRO A 196 6.84 9.28 26.44
CA PRO A 196 7.36 10.48 27.06
C PRO A 196 7.34 11.70 26.12
N ASP A 197 7.02 12.87 26.67
CA ASP A 197 7.12 14.12 25.94
C ASP A 197 8.56 14.37 25.49
N GLY A 198 8.76 14.84 24.26
CA GLY A 198 10.07 15.12 23.73
C GLY A 198 10.11 15.31 22.22
N VAL A 199 11.31 15.61 21.75
CA VAL A 199 11.65 15.66 20.33
C VAL A 199 12.64 14.56 20.04
N TYR A 200 12.31 13.72 19.09
CA TYR A 200 13.06 12.51 18.72
C TYR A 200 13.43 12.57 17.25
N GLU A 201 14.69 12.35 16.93
CA GLU A 201 15.20 12.45 15.56
C GLU A 201 15.95 11.19 15.19
N ALA A 202 15.83 10.79 13.94
CA ALA A 202 16.60 9.70 13.37
C ALA A 202 16.86 9.90 11.88
N GLU A 203 17.93 9.27 11.40
CA GLU A 203 18.27 9.20 9.98
C GLU A 203 18.46 7.74 9.59
N SER A 204 17.92 7.41 8.41
CA SER A 204 18.22 6.22 7.63
C SER A 204 18.49 6.62 6.19
N PHE A 205 18.80 5.69 5.31
CA PHE A 205 19.01 6.01 3.91
C PHE A 205 18.73 4.81 3.02
N MET A 206 18.41 5.10 1.77
CA MET A 206 18.45 4.15 0.67
C MET A 206 19.82 4.19 0.00
N ASP A 207 20.28 3.08 -0.54
CA ASP A 207 21.60 3.00 -1.16
C ASP A 207 21.70 3.85 -2.43
N ASP A 208 20.64 3.86 -3.24
CA ASP A 208 20.52 4.68 -4.46
C ASP A 208 19.09 4.70 -5.03
N ASP A 209 18.89 5.37 -6.16
CA ASP A 209 17.60 5.44 -6.88
C ASP A 209 17.49 4.45 -8.06
N GLY A 210 18.46 3.53 -8.20
CA GLY A 210 18.54 2.60 -9.32
C GLY A 210 19.18 3.18 -10.59
N LEU A 211 19.41 4.49 -10.66
CA LEU A 211 20.08 5.20 -11.77
C LEU A 211 21.44 5.75 -11.34
N GLU A 212 21.50 6.47 -10.25
CA GLU A 212 22.72 7.00 -9.66
C GLU A 212 23.28 6.03 -8.63
N ILE A 213 23.79 4.89 -9.10
CA ILE A 213 24.23 3.76 -8.27
C ILE A 213 25.27 4.21 -7.21
N GLY A 214 25.03 3.81 -5.96
CA GLY A 214 25.88 4.13 -4.81
C GLY A 214 25.71 5.54 -4.26
N LYS A 215 24.81 6.35 -4.80
CA LYS A 215 24.46 7.65 -4.26
C LYS A 215 23.36 7.54 -3.23
N ARG A 216 23.75 7.52 -1.97
CA ARG A 216 22.82 7.39 -0.85
C ARG A 216 21.78 8.51 -0.81
N ILE A 217 20.55 8.12 -0.49
CA ILE A 217 19.39 8.99 -0.41
C ILE A 217 18.95 9.04 1.06
N PRO A 218 19.26 10.11 1.80
CA PRO A 218 18.95 10.18 3.23
C PRO A 218 17.46 10.37 3.48
N ILE A 219 17.00 9.74 4.55
CA ILE A 219 15.66 9.83 5.09
C ILE A 219 15.79 10.30 6.54
N ARG A 220 15.42 11.54 6.82
CA ARG A 220 15.45 12.14 8.15
C ARG A 220 14.05 12.38 8.64
N VAL A 221 13.81 12.01 9.88
CA VAL A 221 12.50 12.11 10.51
C VAL A 221 12.66 12.82 11.85
N LYS A 222 11.74 13.72 12.15
CA LYS A 222 11.60 14.31 13.47
C LYS A 222 10.21 14.01 14.02
N VAL A 223 10.15 13.45 15.21
CA VAL A 223 8.91 13.13 15.91
C VAL A 223 8.83 13.97 17.19
N THR A 224 7.77 14.72 17.35
CA THR A 224 7.49 15.49 18.57
C THR A 224 6.29 14.88 19.28
N VAL A 225 6.46 14.49 20.53
CA VAL A 225 5.38 14.02 21.39
C VAL A 225 5.11 15.09 22.45
N LYS A 226 3.86 15.49 22.59
CA LYS A 226 3.42 16.48 23.58
C LYS A 226 2.04 16.11 24.12
N GLY A 227 2.03 15.62 25.35
CA GLY A 227 0.79 15.13 25.98
C GLY A 227 0.20 13.96 25.19
N ASP A 228 -1.02 14.12 24.72
CA ASP A 228 -1.78 13.10 23.98
C ASP A 228 -1.70 13.25 22.46
N GLU A 229 -0.78 14.08 21.95
CA GLU A 229 -0.59 14.35 20.52
C GLU A 229 0.83 14.02 20.05
N MET A 230 0.92 13.61 18.80
CA MET A 230 2.18 13.34 18.12
C MET A 230 2.25 14.12 16.79
N GLU A 231 3.40 14.76 16.54
CA GLU A 231 3.71 15.37 15.25
C GLU A 231 4.88 14.61 14.63
N VAL A 232 4.71 14.18 13.38
CA VAL A 232 5.78 13.58 12.55
C VAL A 232 6.12 14.55 11.44
N ASP A 233 7.33 15.11 11.50
CA ASP A 233 7.86 16.05 10.53
C ASP A 233 8.79 15.32 9.56
N LEU A 234 8.36 15.26 8.30
CA LEU A 234 9.03 14.64 7.16
C LEU A 234 9.61 15.70 6.19
N SER A 235 9.77 16.94 6.66
CA SER A 235 10.26 18.04 5.81
C SER A 235 11.69 17.86 5.34
N ASP A 236 12.52 17.11 6.09
CA ASP A 236 13.92 16.83 5.77
C ASP A 236 14.14 15.46 5.10
N VAL A 237 13.08 14.86 4.57
CA VAL A 237 13.18 13.71 3.67
C VAL A 237 13.68 14.18 2.30
N SER A 238 14.52 13.36 1.65
CA SER A 238 15.14 13.71 0.36
C SER A 238 14.14 14.12 -0.70
N LYS A 239 14.58 15.00 -1.58
CA LYS A 239 13.83 15.38 -2.79
C LYS A 239 13.56 14.18 -3.67
N GLN A 240 12.47 14.24 -4.44
CA GLN A 240 12.11 13.22 -5.42
C GLN A 240 13.27 12.90 -6.37
N VAL A 241 13.41 11.64 -6.72
CA VAL A 241 14.51 11.10 -7.51
C VAL A 241 14.06 10.74 -8.92
N LYS A 242 15.01 10.62 -9.85
CA LYS A 242 14.72 10.27 -11.25
C LYS A 242 14.36 8.80 -11.41
N GLY A 243 14.86 7.94 -10.54
CA GLY A 243 14.52 6.52 -10.52
C GLY A 243 13.10 6.27 -10.00
N PHE A 244 12.58 5.11 -10.24
CA PHE A 244 11.16 4.72 -10.10
C PHE A 244 10.68 4.38 -8.67
N TYR A 245 11.46 4.76 -7.65
CA TYR A 245 11.16 4.45 -6.24
C TYR A 245 10.31 5.50 -5.51
N ASN A 246 10.00 6.64 -6.13
CA ASN A 246 9.17 7.65 -5.50
C ASN A 246 7.79 7.10 -5.16
N SER A 247 7.14 7.73 -4.20
CA SER A 247 5.72 7.53 -3.89
C SER A 247 4.99 8.87 -3.76
N GLY A 248 3.66 8.82 -3.79
CA GLY A 248 2.85 10.03 -3.73
C GLY A 248 2.54 10.47 -2.30
N PHE A 249 1.97 11.66 -2.20
CA PHE A 249 1.66 12.35 -0.95
C PHE A 249 0.85 11.50 0.04
N THR A 250 -0.17 10.79 -0.43
CA THR A 250 -1.02 9.95 0.43
C THR A 250 -0.26 8.82 1.10
N THR A 251 0.70 8.23 0.39
CA THR A 251 1.59 7.19 0.94
C THR A 251 2.56 7.77 1.96
N GLY A 252 3.09 8.96 1.72
CA GLY A 252 3.93 9.64 2.72
C GLY A 252 3.19 9.89 4.04
N ILE A 253 1.93 10.33 3.98
CA ILE A 253 1.08 10.43 5.18
C ILE A 253 0.85 9.06 5.81
N ALA A 254 0.57 8.03 4.99
CA ALA A 254 0.34 6.68 5.48
C ALA A 254 1.54 6.09 6.23
N CYS A 255 2.80 6.46 5.88
CA CYS A 255 3.98 6.04 6.64
C CYS A 255 3.86 6.43 8.13
N ALA A 256 3.53 7.70 8.40
CA ALA A 256 3.36 8.17 9.75
C ALA A 256 2.16 7.51 10.44
N GLN A 257 1.05 7.31 9.72
CA GLN A 257 -0.14 6.64 10.25
C GLN A 257 0.11 5.18 10.62
N VAL A 258 0.80 4.42 9.76
CA VAL A 258 1.16 3.02 10.03
C VAL A 258 2.10 2.94 11.23
N ALA A 259 3.16 3.77 11.28
CA ALA A 259 4.05 3.82 12.43
C ALA A 259 3.29 4.18 13.72
N TYR A 260 2.45 5.20 13.68
CA TYR A 260 1.63 5.64 14.80
C TYR A 260 0.69 4.54 15.31
N LYS A 261 -0.01 3.86 14.39
CA LYS A 261 -0.88 2.72 14.72
C LYS A 261 -0.10 1.62 15.43
N CYS A 262 1.04 1.21 14.91
CA CYS A 262 1.87 0.15 15.51
C CYS A 262 2.30 0.49 16.94
N LEU A 263 2.48 1.78 17.25
CA LEU A 263 2.95 2.26 18.54
C LEU A 263 1.82 2.56 19.54
N THR A 264 0.61 2.84 19.06
CA THR A 264 -0.47 3.39 19.90
C THR A 264 -1.76 2.57 19.88
N THR A 265 -1.94 1.64 18.93
CA THR A 265 -3.22 0.94 18.78
C THR A 265 -3.04 -0.56 18.96
N PRO A 266 -3.84 -1.24 19.79
CA PRO A 266 -3.84 -2.70 19.89
C PRO A 266 -4.12 -3.37 18.54
N THR A 267 -3.56 -4.57 18.33
CA THR A 267 -3.64 -5.30 17.05
C THR A 267 -5.08 -5.52 16.59
N ASP A 268 -5.96 -5.89 17.50
CA ASP A 268 -7.35 -6.27 17.20
C ASP A 268 -8.32 -5.07 17.17
N TYR A 269 -7.82 -3.84 17.33
CA TYR A 269 -8.68 -2.67 17.34
C TYR A 269 -8.92 -2.16 15.92
N PRO A 270 -10.18 -1.83 15.55
CA PRO A 270 -10.52 -1.32 14.21
C PRO A 270 -9.72 -0.07 13.84
N VAL A 271 -9.34 0.05 12.59
CA VAL A 271 -8.66 1.23 12.05
C VAL A 271 -9.67 2.11 11.32
N ASN A 272 -9.73 3.37 11.72
CA ASN A 272 -10.53 4.41 11.08
C ASN A 272 -9.83 5.77 11.23
N ASP A 273 -10.36 6.81 10.58
CA ASP A 273 -9.73 8.14 10.62
C ASP A 273 -9.75 8.77 12.03
N GLY A 274 -10.62 8.34 12.94
CA GLY A 274 -10.60 8.74 14.35
C GLY A 274 -9.28 8.38 15.03
N SER A 275 -8.70 7.22 14.71
CA SER A 275 -7.41 6.75 15.27
C SER A 275 -6.25 7.70 14.97
N PHE A 276 -6.36 8.53 13.94
CA PHE A 276 -5.28 9.41 13.49
C PHE A 276 -5.50 10.89 13.78
N ARG A 277 -6.60 11.26 14.44
CA ARG A 277 -6.85 12.66 14.84
C ARG A 277 -5.78 13.24 15.77
N PRO A 278 -5.13 12.47 16.68
CA PRO A 278 -4.03 12.98 17.49
C PRO A 278 -2.69 13.08 16.75
N LEU A 279 -2.60 12.57 15.51
CA LEU A 279 -1.39 12.56 14.71
C LEU A 279 -1.39 13.72 13.71
N LYS A 280 -0.40 14.60 13.80
CA LYS A 280 -0.12 15.62 12.79
C LYS A 280 1.07 15.18 11.95
N VAL A 281 0.97 15.30 10.63
CA VAL A 281 2.07 15.01 9.71
C VAL A 281 2.42 16.28 8.93
N ILE A 282 3.70 16.66 8.98
CA ILE A 282 4.26 17.77 8.18
C ILE A 282 5.07 17.15 7.05
N MET A 283 4.68 17.44 5.80
CA MET A 283 5.35 16.90 4.63
C MET A 283 5.20 17.86 3.45
N PRO A 284 6.31 18.40 2.94
CA PRO A 284 6.29 19.21 1.73
C PRO A 284 6.11 18.34 0.49
N MET A 285 5.62 18.93 -0.60
CA MET A 285 5.58 18.29 -1.91
C MET A 285 6.99 18.22 -2.54
N GLY A 286 7.16 17.31 -3.51
CA GLY A 286 8.40 17.16 -4.26
C GLY A 286 9.49 16.39 -3.51
N THR A 287 9.13 15.51 -2.59
CA THR A 287 10.04 14.58 -1.93
C THR A 287 9.87 13.15 -2.44
N VAL A 288 10.75 12.22 -2.06
CA VAL A 288 10.66 10.79 -2.45
C VAL A 288 9.38 10.10 -1.96
N ILE A 289 8.65 10.69 -1.01
CA ILE A 289 7.38 10.18 -0.49
C ILE A 289 6.19 11.10 -0.75
N SER A 290 6.37 12.12 -1.56
CA SER A 290 5.35 13.08 -1.98
C SER A 290 5.68 13.63 -3.36
N ALA A 291 6.02 12.75 -4.29
CA ALA A 291 6.49 13.14 -5.61
C ALA A 291 5.39 13.79 -6.45
N GLU A 292 5.83 14.65 -7.35
CA GLU A 292 5.01 15.38 -8.29
C GLU A 292 5.29 14.95 -9.73
N ARG A 293 4.33 15.15 -10.63
CA ARG A 293 4.51 14.85 -12.05
C ARG A 293 5.75 15.59 -12.63
N PRO A 294 6.52 14.93 -13.50
CA PRO A 294 6.30 13.63 -14.12
C PRO A 294 7.07 12.46 -13.46
N TYR A 295 7.49 12.57 -12.22
CA TYR A 295 8.35 11.59 -11.56
C TYR A 295 7.71 10.20 -11.46
N PRO A 296 8.48 9.11 -11.72
CA PRO A 296 7.98 7.74 -11.76
C PRO A 296 7.71 7.20 -10.35
N MET A 297 6.78 6.24 -10.24
CA MET A 297 6.36 5.66 -8.96
C MET A 297 6.23 4.13 -9.01
N ARG A 298 6.86 3.46 -9.96
CA ARG A 298 6.63 2.04 -10.21
C ARG A 298 6.92 1.13 -9.01
N VAL A 299 7.95 1.46 -8.23
CA VAL A 299 8.32 0.74 -6.99
C VAL A 299 8.11 1.65 -5.78
N TRP A 300 6.91 2.15 -5.66
CA TRP A 300 6.47 3.18 -4.73
C TRP A 300 6.69 2.87 -3.24
N MET A 301 6.76 1.57 -2.87
CA MET A 301 6.69 1.15 -1.47
C MET A 301 8.01 1.25 -0.70
N THR A 302 9.15 1.34 -1.38
CA THR A 302 10.48 1.16 -0.78
C THR A 302 10.86 2.29 0.18
N PHE A 303 10.77 3.56 -0.24
CA PHE A 303 10.99 4.69 0.66
C PHE A 303 10.02 4.74 1.85
N PRO A 304 8.71 4.53 1.64
CA PRO A 304 7.73 4.48 2.73
C PRO A 304 8.08 3.50 3.85
N MET A 305 8.51 2.29 3.52
CA MET A 305 8.89 1.29 4.53
C MET A 305 10.11 1.74 5.34
N THR A 306 11.10 2.35 4.69
CA THR A 306 12.27 2.92 5.38
C THR A 306 11.89 4.11 6.26
N VAL A 307 10.91 4.93 5.85
CA VAL A 307 10.38 6.03 6.69
C VAL A 307 9.74 5.48 7.96
N ILE A 308 8.92 4.41 7.86
CA ILE A 308 8.30 3.76 9.03
C ILE A 308 9.37 3.28 10.01
N ASP A 309 10.37 2.56 9.54
CA ASP A 309 11.50 2.12 10.37
C ASP A 309 12.28 3.28 11.00
N THR A 310 12.40 4.39 10.28
CA THR A 310 13.10 5.58 10.80
C THR A 310 12.28 6.25 11.91
N ILE A 311 10.95 6.24 11.83
CA ILE A 311 10.07 6.70 12.92
C ILE A 311 10.24 5.79 14.16
N PHE A 312 10.26 4.46 13.98
CA PHE A 312 10.53 3.54 15.09
C PHE A 312 11.92 3.78 15.70
N LYS A 313 12.96 3.98 14.87
CA LYS A 313 14.32 4.30 15.30
C LYS A 313 14.37 5.59 16.12
N ALA A 314 13.63 6.63 15.70
CA ALA A 314 13.57 7.90 16.43
C ALA A 314 12.97 7.70 17.84
N LEU A 315 11.91 6.91 17.97
CA LEU A 315 11.19 6.69 19.22
C LEU A 315 11.80 5.58 20.10
N ALA A 316 12.72 4.77 19.56
CA ALA A 316 13.34 3.64 20.29
C ALA A 316 13.96 4.03 21.65
N PRO A 317 14.64 5.18 21.80
CA PRO A 317 15.16 5.58 23.11
C PRO A 317 14.08 5.88 24.16
N ALA A 318 12.89 6.35 23.72
CA ALA A 318 11.77 6.69 24.60
C ALA A 318 10.93 5.47 25.01
N ILE A 319 10.72 4.55 24.07
CA ILE A 319 9.84 3.39 24.24
C ILE A 319 10.52 2.10 23.77
N PRO A 320 11.69 1.71 24.31
CA PRO A 320 12.47 0.57 23.84
C PRO A 320 11.69 -0.75 23.89
N HIS A 321 10.71 -0.87 24.77
CA HIS A 321 9.86 -2.07 24.90
C HIS A 321 8.79 -2.20 23.80
N ARG A 322 8.54 -1.15 23.02
CA ARG A 322 7.63 -1.14 21.86
C ARG A 322 8.36 -1.04 20.54
N ALA A 323 9.57 -0.51 20.54
CA ALA A 323 10.37 -0.36 19.35
C ALA A 323 10.76 -1.71 18.78
N ILE A 324 10.77 -1.80 17.46
CA ILE A 324 11.26 -2.93 16.68
C ILE A 324 12.48 -2.43 15.93
N ALA A 325 13.55 -3.20 15.92
CA ALA A 325 14.69 -2.91 15.05
C ALA A 325 14.27 -3.00 13.58
N GLY A 326 15.03 -2.40 12.67
CA GLY A 326 14.67 -2.30 11.27
C GLY A 326 14.33 -3.66 10.64
N HIS A 327 13.25 -3.72 9.88
CA HIS A 327 12.90 -4.89 9.07
C HIS A 327 13.60 -4.84 7.70
N HIS A 328 13.42 -5.85 6.85
CA HIS A 328 14.05 -5.89 5.53
C HIS A 328 13.63 -4.74 4.58
N ALA A 329 12.54 -4.05 4.88
CA ALA A 329 12.06 -2.82 4.23
C ALA A 329 11.99 -2.88 2.71
N ASP A 330 11.70 -4.04 2.14
CA ASP A 330 11.54 -4.24 0.71
C ASP A 330 10.49 -5.31 0.41
N LEU A 331 9.96 -5.27 -0.80
CA LEU A 331 9.12 -6.30 -1.35
C LEU A 331 9.86 -6.99 -2.50
N VAL A 332 10.54 -8.07 -2.19
CA VAL A 332 11.23 -8.87 -3.21
C VAL A 332 10.20 -9.65 -4.01
N PHE A 333 9.81 -9.10 -5.16
CA PHE A 333 8.79 -9.66 -6.02
C PHE A 333 9.32 -9.83 -7.45
N PRO A 334 10.06 -10.92 -7.76
CA PRO A 334 10.54 -11.18 -9.10
C PRO A 334 9.38 -11.33 -10.08
N ASN A 335 9.42 -10.60 -11.18
CA ASN A 335 8.48 -10.78 -12.28
C ASN A 335 9.16 -11.55 -13.41
N ILE A 336 8.51 -12.59 -13.87
CA ILE A 336 8.92 -13.37 -15.03
C ILE A 336 7.87 -13.18 -16.13
N HIS A 337 8.31 -12.93 -17.36
CA HIS A 337 7.42 -12.82 -18.49
C HIS A 337 8.05 -13.40 -19.76
N GLY A 338 7.22 -13.91 -20.64
CA GLY A 338 7.66 -14.56 -21.88
C GLY A 338 6.49 -15.11 -22.66
N ILE A 339 6.80 -15.92 -23.65
CA ILE A 339 5.81 -16.63 -24.46
C ILE A 339 5.72 -18.07 -23.96
N SER A 340 4.53 -18.49 -23.58
CA SER A 340 4.27 -19.88 -23.18
C SER A 340 4.60 -20.85 -24.30
N PRO A 341 5.37 -21.91 -24.05
CA PRO A 341 5.66 -22.92 -25.03
C PRO A 341 4.45 -23.79 -25.39
N GLU A 342 3.43 -23.83 -24.53
CA GLU A 342 2.25 -24.67 -24.70
C GLU A 342 1.23 -24.08 -25.66
N ASP A 343 0.89 -22.80 -25.50
CA ASP A 343 -0.17 -22.13 -26.26
C ASP A 343 0.28 -20.93 -27.09
N GLY A 344 1.56 -20.54 -26.99
CA GLY A 344 2.13 -19.41 -27.71
C GLY A 344 1.67 -18.04 -27.21
N ARG A 345 1.00 -17.96 -26.06
CA ARG A 345 0.50 -16.70 -25.48
C ARG A 345 1.53 -16.05 -24.57
N LEU A 346 1.43 -14.73 -24.45
CA LEU A 346 2.19 -13.98 -23.45
C LEU A 346 1.75 -14.40 -22.04
N PHE A 347 2.72 -14.68 -21.18
CA PHE A 347 2.49 -14.80 -19.75
C PHE A 347 3.29 -13.74 -18.99
N ILE A 348 2.74 -13.28 -17.89
CA ILE A 348 3.41 -12.46 -16.86
C ILE A 348 3.05 -13.10 -15.53
N VAL A 349 4.05 -13.36 -14.71
CA VAL A 349 3.86 -13.91 -13.37
C VAL A 349 4.79 -13.21 -12.38
N GLY A 350 4.25 -12.81 -11.26
CA GLY A 350 5.03 -12.42 -10.09
C GLY A 350 5.25 -13.63 -9.19
N ILE A 351 6.47 -13.84 -8.74
CA ILE A 351 6.85 -14.89 -7.81
C ILE A 351 7.23 -14.24 -6.49
N GLY A 352 6.50 -14.55 -5.46
CA GLY A 352 6.70 -13.92 -4.15
C GLY A 352 5.37 -13.39 -3.58
N PRO A 353 5.43 -12.47 -2.60
CA PRO A 353 6.64 -11.80 -2.09
C PRO A 353 7.59 -12.74 -1.35
N LEU A 354 8.90 -12.62 -1.60
CA LEU A 354 9.89 -13.36 -0.81
C LEU A 354 10.00 -12.71 0.56
N GLY A 355 9.72 -13.49 1.60
CA GLY A 355 9.79 -13.03 2.98
C GLY A 355 11.20 -12.63 3.37
N GLY A 356 11.33 -11.51 4.08
CA GLY A 356 12.55 -11.07 4.74
C GLY A 356 12.48 -11.25 6.25
N GLY A 357 13.54 -10.83 6.95
CA GLY A 357 13.53 -10.79 8.40
C GLY A 357 12.99 -9.48 8.94
N TRP A 358 12.20 -9.56 10.02
CA TRP A 358 11.85 -8.40 10.83
C TRP A 358 12.91 -8.16 11.90
N GLY A 359 13.02 -6.94 12.36
CA GLY A 359 13.93 -6.60 13.45
C GLY A 359 13.56 -7.29 14.76
N ALA A 360 14.55 -7.49 15.62
CA ALA A 360 14.35 -7.97 16.98
C ALA A 360 13.60 -6.92 17.81
N LYS A 361 12.92 -7.37 18.84
CA LYS A 361 12.35 -6.55 19.90
C LYS A 361 13.21 -6.63 21.16
N SER A 362 12.86 -5.88 22.18
CA SER A 362 13.64 -5.82 23.43
C SER A 362 13.67 -7.12 24.26
N ARG A 363 12.85 -8.12 23.90
CA ARG A 363 12.69 -9.38 24.66
C ARG A 363 12.54 -10.62 23.80
N GLU A 364 12.64 -10.48 22.49
CA GLU A 364 12.46 -11.60 21.55
C GLU A 364 13.17 -11.38 20.22
N ASP A 365 13.52 -12.48 19.58
CA ASP A 365 14.09 -12.49 18.24
C ASP A 365 13.06 -11.93 17.21
N GLY A 366 13.58 -11.38 16.11
CA GLY A 366 12.77 -10.96 14.98
C GLY A 366 12.14 -12.16 14.26
N VAL A 367 10.96 -11.93 13.67
CA VAL A 367 10.24 -12.95 12.90
C VAL A 367 10.96 -13.21 11.58
N SER A 368 11.15 -14.50 11.27
CA SER A 368 11.82 -14.94 10.03
C SER A 368 10.82 -15.09 8.88
N VAL A 369 11.29 -14.84 7.65
CA VAL A 369 10.55 -15.13 6.40
C VAL A 369 9.12 -14.57 6.44
N THR A 370 9.00 -13.31 6.80
CA THR A 370 7.70 -12.60 6.82
C THR A 370 7.65 -11.51 5.77
N VAL A 371 6.46 -11.12 5.36
CA VAL A 371 6.26 -9.97 4.46
C VAL A 371 6.68 -8.67 5.13
N CYS A 372 6.93 -7.65 4.34
CA CYS A 372 7.24 -6.32 4.86
C CYS A 372 6.01 -5.65 5.50
N ILE A 373 6.23 -4.57 6.25
CA ILE A 373 5.17 -3.85 6.97
C ILE A 373 4.11 -3.24 6.05
N ASN A 374 4.41 -3.11 4.75
CA ASN A 374 3.47 -2.60 3.76
C ASN A 374 2.34 -3.60 3.42
N ASP A 375 2.61 -4.90 3.50
CA ASP A 375 1.81 -5.95 2.86
C ASP A 375 1.06 -6.86 3.84
N GLY A 376 0.75 -6.43 5.00
CA GLY A 376 -0.03 -7.06 6.08
C GLY A 376 -0.38 -8.55 5.94
N ASP A 377 -1.30 -8.89 5.06
CA ASP A 377 -1.81 -10.27 4.84
C ASP A 377 -1.52 -10.80 3.43
N THR A 378 -0.47 -10.32 2.79
CA THR A 378 -0.09 -10.79 1.44
C THR A 378 0.50 -12.20 1.50
N HIS A 379 0.02 -13.07 0.62
CA HIS A 379 0.41 -14.47 0.55
C HIS A 379 1.26 -14.78 -0.69
N ASN A 380 2.09 -15.80 -0.61
CA ASN A 380 2.73 -16.38 -1.79
C ASN A 380 1.74 -17.26 -2.56
N SER A 381 1.81 -17.19 -3.89
CA SER A 381 1.13 -18.18 -4.72
C SER A 381 1.68 -19.58 -4.42
N PRO A 382 0.81 -20.60 -4.27
CA PRO A 382 1.26 -21.99 -4.09
C PRO A 382 2.18 -22.43 -5.25
N THR A 383 3.26 -23.14 -4.92
CA THR A 383 4.24 -23.63 -5.90
C THR A 383 3.58 -24.46 -6.99
N GLU A 384 2.65 -25.33 -6.61
CA GLU A 384 1.91 -26.19 -7.54
C GLU A 384 1.10 -25.38 -8.57
N GLN A 385 0.55 -24.27 -8.17
CA GLN A 385 -0.18 -23.37 -9.09
C GLN A 385 0.76 -22.62 -10.02
N LEU A 386 1.93 -22.21 -9.53
CA LEU A 386 2.95 -21.57 -10.36
C LEU A 386 3.42 -22.53 -11.45
N GLU A 387 3.79 -23.73 -11.08
CA GLU A 387 4.30 -24.76 -12.00
C GLU A 387 3.24 -25.28 -12.98
N ALA A 388 1.97 -25.38 -12.52
CA ALA A 388 0.89 -25.81 -13.39
C ALA A 388 0.44 -24.77 -14.42
N LYS A 389 0.71 -23.47 -14.17
CA LYS A 389 0.23 -22.38 -15.03
C LYS A 389 1.31 -21.73 -15.86
N TYR A 390 2.56 -21.87 -15.47
CA TYR A 390 3.69 -21.15 -16.07
C TYR A 390 4.88 -22.09 -16.32
N PRO A 391 5.69 -21.84 -17.33
CA PRO A 391 6.84 -22.70 -17.64
C PRO A 391 8.01 -22.44 -16.67
N VAL A 392 7.80 -22.71 -15.41
CA VAL A 392 8.76 -22.56 -14.31
C VAL A 392 8.72 -23.77 -13.39
N LEU A 393 9.84 -24.06 -12.75
CA LEU A 393 9.98 -25.06 -11.69
C LEU A 393 10.60 -24.39 -10.46
N VAL A 394 9.97 -24.50 -9.32
CA VAL A 394 10.53 -24.03 -8.05
C VAL A 394 11.39 -25.13 -7.46
N GLU A 395 12.70 -25.07 -7.68
CA GLU A 395 13.64 -26.09 -7.18
C GLU A 395 13.77 -26.07 -5.67
N SER A 396 13.73 -24.87 -5.06
CA SER A 396 13.75 -24.73 -3.61
C SER A 396 13.15 -23.41 -3.16
N TYR A 397 12.51 -23.42 -1.98
CA TYR A 397 12.14 -22.26 -1.20
C TYR A 397 12.45 -22.54 0.26
N LYS A 398 13.41 -21.84 0.84
CA LYS A 398 13.95 -22.13 2.16
C LYS A 398 14.35 -20.87 2.91
N ILE A 399 14.53 -20.99 4.22
CA ILE A 399 15.14 -19.95 5.06
C ILE A 399 16.61 -19.79 4.64
N ARG A 400 17.04 -18.56 4.41
CA ARG A 400 18.43 -18.23 4.14
C ARG A 400 19.23 -18.22 5.44
N GLU A 401 20.18 -19.12 5.56
CA GLU A 401 21.05 -19.23 6.72
C GLU A 401 21.90 -17.95 6.92
N ASP A 402 22.21 -17.60 8.16
CA ASP A 402 23.04 -16.46 8.56
C ASP A 402 22.63 -15.09 8.00
N SER A 403 21.37 -14.93 7.59
CA SER A 403 20.85 -13.68 7.01
C SER A 403 20.35 -12.68 8.05
N ALA A 404 20.30 -13.06 9.33
CA ALA A 404 19.79 -12.21 10.40
C ALA A 404 20.84 -11.20 10.91
N GLY A 405 20.37 -10.04 11.38
CA GLY A 405 21.20 -9.11 12.14
C GLY A 405 21.55 -9.67 13.52
N ALA A 406 22.81 -9.48 13.95
CA ALA A 406 23.26 -9.90 15.27
C ALA A 406 22.85 -8.87 16.34
N GLY A 407 22.51 -9.35 17.54
CA GLY A 407 22.15 -8.56 18.71
C GLY A 407 21.97 -9.45 19.93
N GLU A 408 21.57 -8.88 21.07
CA GLU A 408 21.13 -9.65 22.24
C GLU A 408 19.98 -10.57 21.87
N PHE A 409 19.01 -10.03 21.13
CA PHE A 409 18.02 -10.78 20.38
C PHE A 409 18.36 -10.66 18.89
N ARG A 410 18.25 -11.76 18.18
CA ARG A 410 18.63 -11.85 16.77
C ARG A 410 17.51 -11.29 15.88
N GLY A 411 17.84 -10.58 14.81
CA GLY A 411 16.90 -10.27 13.74
C GLY A 411 16.33 -11.54 13.09
N GLY A 412 15.21 -11.43 12.41
CA GLY A 412 14.62 -12.52 11.64
C GLY A 412 15.47 -12.89 10.42
N LEU A 413 15.41 -14.16 10.03
CA LEU A 413 16.08 -14.69 8.83
C LEU A 413 15.24 -14.38 7.58
N GLY A 414 15.89 -14.11 6.45
CA GLY A 414 15.26 -13.96 5.14
C GLY A 414 15.00 -15.29 4.45
N ALA A 415 14.38 -15.22 3.26
CA ALA A 415 14.15 -16.36 2.40
C ALA A 415 15.17 -16.44 1.26
N GLU A 416 15.32 -17.64 0.71
CA GLU A 416 16.01 -17.93 -0.54
C GLU A 416 15.14 -18.82 -1.42
N MET A 417 14.95 -18.43 -2.67
CA MET A 417 14.17 -19.19 -3.65
C MET A 417 14.97 -19.42 -4.92
N VAL A 418 14.96 -20.65 -5.44
CA VAL A 418 15.58 -21.02 -6.70
C VAL A 418 14.48 -21.45 -7.67
N VAL A 419 14.40 -20.75 -8.80
CA VAL A 419 13.39 -21.00 -9.83
C VAL A 419 14.09 -21.29 -11.16
N GLN A 420 13.79 -22.44 -11.76
CA GLN A 420 14.25 -22.84 -13.08
C GLN A 420 13.21 -22.44 -14.13
N ALA A 421 13.67 -21.79 -15.20
CA ALA A 421 12.85 -21.55 -16.39
C ALA A 421 12.80 -22.81 -17.26
N LEU A 422 11.61 -23.27 -17.60
CA LEU A 422 11.39 -24.48 -18.43
C LEU A 422 11.09 -24.17 -19.90
N SER A 423 11.12 -22.89 -20.30
CA SER A 423 10.82 -22.49 -21.67
C SER A 423 12.05 -22.64 -22.59
N PRO A 424 11.91 -23.23 -23.78
CA PRO A 424 12.96 -23.23 -24.79
C PRO A 424 13.16 -21.87 -25.49
N LYS A 425 12.25 -20.93 -25.28
CA LYS A 425 12.32 -19.54 -25.73
C LYS A 425 12.85 -18.63 -24.63
N PRO A 426 13.47 -17.49 -24.97
CA PRO A 426 13.91 -16.54 -23.96
C PRO A 426 12.78 -16.13 -23.03
N ILE A 427 13.03 -16.22 -21.74
CA ILE A 427 12.19 -15.68 -20.67
C ILE A 427 12.92 -14.45 -20.13
N ASN A 428 12.21 -13.34 -20.01
CA ASN A 428 12.73 -12.15 -19.39
C ASN A 428 12.40 -12.17 -17.91
N THR A 429 13.39 -11.89 -17.08
CA THR A 429 13.20 -11.70 -15.63
C THR A 429 13.49 -10.25 -15.29
N SER A 430 12.60 -9.63 -14.55
CA SER A 430 12.89 -8.39 -13.84
C SER A 430 13.02 -8.70 -12.37
N LEU A 431 14.24 -8.73 -11.88
CA LEU A 431 14.55 -8.83 -10.47
C LEU A 431 14.66 -7.42 -9.92
N ARG A 432 13.94 -7.15 -8.84
CA ARG A 432 14.05 -5.91 -8.09
C ARG A 432 14.77 -6.26 -6.78
N TRP A 433 16.03 -5.85 -6.67
CA TRP A 433 16.84 -6.05 -5.48
C TRP A 433 17.21 -4.68 -4.94
N HIS A 434 16.95 -4.47 -3.66
CA HIS A 434 17.51 -3.38 -2.90
C HIS A 434 18.17 -3.93 -1.66
N PHE A 435 19.44 -3.55 -1.48
CA PHE A 435 20.13 -3.77 -0.22
C PHE A 435 19.96 -2.50 0.60
N PHE A 436 19.26 -2.60 1.73
CA PHE A 436 19.23 -1.54 2.70
C PHE A 436 20.40 -1.68 3.64
N SER A 437 21.25 -0.68 3.68
CA SER A 437 22.19 -0.51 4.75
C SER A 437 21.55 0.35 5.82
N ILE A 438 20.82 -0.26 6.72
CA ILE A 438 20.63 0.33 8.05
C ILE A 438 22.02 0.22 8.69
N ASP A 439 22.61 1.35 9.08
CA ASP A 439 23.94 1.39 9.66
C ASP A 439 24.02 0.43 10.86
N ARG A 440 24.62 -0.75 10.64
CA ARG A 440 24.73 -1.85 11.63
C ARG A 440 25.63 -1.52 12.80
N LYS A 441 26.17 -0.30 12.88
CA LYS A 441 27.20 0.06 13.84
C LYS A 441 26.69 0.77 15.10
N ARG A 442 25.39 0.99 15.28
CA ARG A 442 24.86 1.59 16.52
C ARG A 442 23.44 1.12 16.81
N THR A 443 23.29 0.02 17.46
CA THR A 443 22.21 -0.26 18.42
C THR A 443 22.83 -0.71 19.71
#